data_a799603a12a160e5cc436fe44bb78a8d
#
_entry.id   a799603a12a160e5cc436fe44bb78a8d
#
_cell.length_a   1.000
_cell.length_b   1.000
_cell.length_c   1.000
_cell.angle_alpha   90.00
_cell.angle_beta   90.00
_cell.angle_gamma   90.00
#
_symmetry.space_group_name_H-M   'P 1'
#
loop_
_entity.id
_entity.type
_entity.pdbx_description
1 polymer ?
#
loop_
_entity_poly.entity_id
_entity_poly.type
_entity_poly.pdbx_seq_one_letter_code
_entity_poly.pdbx_strand_id
1 'polypeptide(L)'
;MSYYIGIDIGTSSVKAMLINENEIQNTISKDYPIYLSNGNYAEQNPEDWYRQSMLAMKELLRDVDKSEVKAIGFCGQMHGLVLLDEKDEVIRPAILWNDGRSEKEVDYLNNKIGKDFLLDNTGNIAFAGFTAPKLLWVYNHEPDNFKRISKILLPKDYVAFMLSGVFATDVSDAAGTLYFDTEHRCWSKPMLQLLHIDESFLPAVYESSQSVGCIKEKLADELELCPDTKIIIGAGDNAASAIGTGTVNDGDCNISLGTSGTIFACTEKYNCDRKNAIHSFCSANGKYHYLACTLTAASSQKWWIEDILKSSYDYEKDAEKYMGKSDVLFLPYLMGERSPVNDTNARGMFTGLSMHTKREEMSLAVLEGVAFSLKENIEIIKSQGVNISKAKICGGGTKNRLWLKLIATILNVQLEIPSFEAVSYTHLTLPTIA
;
A
#
# COMPACT_ATOMS: atom_id res chain seq x y z
N MET A 1 23.61 12.03 20.78
CA MET A 1 23.24 11.77 19.37
C MET A 1 21.89 11.08 19.39
N SER A 2 20.86 11.66 18.77
CA SER A 2 19.52 11.10 18.90
C SER A 2 19.27 10.00 17.88
N TYR A 3 18.65 8.90 18.31
CA TYR A 3 18.24 7.81 17.46
C TYR A 3 16.72 7.75 17.33
N TYR A 4 16.28 7.24 16.20
CA TYR A 4 14.88 6.98 15.88
C TYR A 4 14.74 5.58 15.28
N ILE A 5 13.67 4.88 15.63
CA ILE A 5 13.38 3.56 15.08
C ILE A 5 12.15 3.67 14.18
N GLY A 6 12.29 3.21 12.93
CA GLY A 6 11.17 2.97 12.03
C GLY A 6 10.85 1.48 11.96
N ILE A 7 9.56 1.11 12.02
CA ILE A 7 9.09 -0.27 11.93
C ILE A 7 8.08 -0.36 10.78
N ASP A 8 8.39 -1.19 9.79
CA ASP A 8 7.50 -1.50 8.66
C ASP A 8 6.92 -2.91 8.82
N ILE A 9 5.61 -2.98 9.01
CA ILE A 9 4.85 -4.22 9.10
C ILE A 9 4.42 -4.63 7.69
N GLY A 10 5.35 -5.20 6.92
CA GLY A 10 5.09 -5.63 5.55
C GLY A 10 4.27 -6.93 5.47
N THR A 11 3.96 -7.39 4.26
CA THR A 11 3.17 -8.62 4.07
C THR A 11 3.96 -9.89 4.42
N SER A 12 5.26 -9.93 4.17
CA SER A 12 6.08 -11.14 4.37
C SER A 12 7.04 -11.05 5.55
N SER A 13 7.34 -9.84 6.01
CA SER A 13 8.32 -9.59 7.06
C SER A 13 8.10 -8.24 7.72
N VAL A 14 8.53 -8.11 8.98
CA VAL A 14 8.79 -6.80 9.58
C VAL A 14 10.20 -6.35 9.22
N LYS A 15 10.36 -5.05 8.97
CA LYS A 15 11.65 -4.40 8.87
C LYS A 15 11.75 -3.33 9.94
N ALA A 16 12.81 -3.36 10.72
CA ALA A 16 13.15 -2.33 11.69
C ALA A 16 14.42 -1.61 11.25
N MET A 17 14.39 -0.29 11.27
CA MET A 17 15.49 0.57 10.85
C MET A 17 15.87 1.51 11.98
N LEU A 18 17.17 1.65 12.24
CA LEU A 18 17.73 2.66 13.13
C LEU A 18 18.28 3.82 12.31
N ILE A 19 17.87 5.03 12.64
CA ILE A 19 18.27 6.25 11.95
C ILE A 19 18.87 7.22 12.97
N ASN A 20 19.92 7.88 12.57
CA ASN A 20 20.54 8.96 13.30
C ASN A 20 20.83 10.12 12.35
N GLU A 21 20.35 11.34 12.67
CA GLU A 21 20.60 12.58 11.91
C GLU A 21 20.45 12.43 10.38
N ASN A 22 19.45 11.67 9.90
CA ASN A 22 19.14 11.34 8.50
C ASN A 22 20.02 10.25 7.86
N GLU A 23 20.90 9.60 8.63
CA GLU A 23 21.65 8.45 8.15
C GLU A 23 21.09 7.15 8.72
N ILE A 24 20.93 6.15 7.85
CA ILE A 24 20.56 4.80 8.24
C ILE A 24 21.77 4.13 8.87
N GLN A 25 21.65 3.77 10.15
CA GLN A 25 22.71 3.12 10.90
C GLN A 25 22.67 1.61 10.75
N ASN A 26 21.47 1.04 10.81
CA ASN A 26 21.25 -0.41 10.69
C ASN A 26 19.82 -0.72 10.25
N THR A 27 19.63 -1.90 9.68
CA THR A 27 18.31 -2.43 9.30
C THR A 27 18.25 -3.92 9.58
N ILE A 28 17.19 -4.36 10.25
CA ILE A 28 16.92 -5.75 10.58
C ILE A 28 15.60 -6.17 9.97
N SER A 29 15.56 -7.33 9.33
CA SER A 29 14.33 -7.95 8.80
C SER A 29 14.04 -9.27 9.52
N LYS A 30 12.77 -9.52 9.82
CA LYS A 30 12.29 -10.77 10.41
C LYS A 30 11.04 -11.24 9.68
N ASP A 31 11.09 -12.45 9.16
CA ASP A 31 10.00 -13.06 8.42
C ASP A 31 8.93 -13.64 9.34
N TYR A 32 7.70 -13.71 8.82
CA TYR A 32 6.58 -14.43 9.43
C TYR A 32 5.70 -15.09 8.37
N PRO A 33 4.95 -16.15 8.74
CA PRO A 33 4.16 -16.90 7.78
C PRO A 33 2.94 -16.13 7.29
N ILE A 34 2.52 -16.44 6.06
CA ILE A 34 1.21 -16.12 5.53
C ILE A 34 0.45 -17.44 5.42
N TYR A 35 -0.75 -17.49 6.01
CA TYR A 35 -1.61 -18.67 5.93
C TYR A 35 -2.54 -18.53 4.72
N LEU A 36 -2.27 -19.31 3.69
CA LEU A 36 -3.08 -19.34 2.47
C LEU A 36 -3.99 -20.57 2.51
N SER A 37 -5.28 -20.39 2.28
CA SER A 37 -6.27 -21.48 2.27
C SER A 37 -7.42 -21.20 1.31
N ASN A 38 -8.21 -22.23 1.01
CA ASN A 38 -9.41 -22.14 0.16
C ASN A 38 -9.21 -21.41 -1.19
N GLY A 39 -7.99 -21.45 -1.72
CA GLY A 39 -7.63 -20.87 -3.03
C GLY A 39 -7.41 -19.36 -3.05
N ASN A 40 -8.12 -18.58 -2.22
CA ASN A 40 -8.04 -17.12 -2.22
C ASN A 40 -8.07 -16.48 -0.81
N TYR A 41 -7.97 -17.28 0.26
CA TYR A 41 -7.88 -16.77 1.62
C TYR A 41 -6.42 -16.48 1.98
N ALA A 42 -6.16 -15.31 2.59
CA ALA A 42 -4.85 -14.90 3.06
C ALA A 42 -4.96 -14.29 4.46
N GLU A 43 -4.34 -14.95 5.43
CA GLU A 43 -4.43 -14.57 6.84
C GLU A 43 -3.05 -14.54 7.49
N GLN A 44 -2.93 -13.77 8.57
CA GLN A 44 -1.75 -13.75 9.44
C GLN A 44 -2.17 -13.66 10.91
N ASN A 45 -1.32 -14.19 11.80
CA ASN A 45 -1.51 -13.98 13.23
C ASN A 45 -0.90 -12.61 13.61
N PRO A 46 -1.69 -11.65 14.14
CA PRO A 46 -1.19 -10.35 14.57
C PRO A 46 -0.06 -10.43 15.63
N GLU A 47 -0.07 -11.47 16.46
CA GLU A 47 0.98 -11.68 17.44
C GLU A 47 2.35 -11.97 16.82
N ASP A 48 2.39 -12.54 15.60
CA ASP A 48 3.65 -12.75 14.89
C ASP A 48 4.29 -11.41 14.50
N TRP A 49 3.48 -10.42 14.09
CA TRP A 49 3.97 -9.07 13.79
C TRP A 49 4.59 -8.42 15.02
N TYR A 50 3.89 -8.46 16.14
CA TYR A 50 4.40 -7.91 17.40
C TYR A 50 5.68 -8.62 17.87
N ARG A 51 5.66 -9.95 17.92
CA ARG A 51 6.82 -10.76 18.33
C ARG A 51 8.04 -10.50 17.46
N GLN A 52 7.89 -10.48 16.15
CA GLN A 52 9.00 -10.25 15.24
C GLN A 52 9.49 -8.80 15.28
N SER A 53 8.60 -7.83 15.53
CA SER A 53 8.99 -6.44 15.78
C SER A 53 9.86 -6.32 17.03
N MET A 54 9.48 -6.95 18.13
CA MET A 54 10.27 -7.00 19.36
C MET A 54 11.65 -7.64 19.14
N LEU A 55 11.72 -8.76 18.41
CA LEU A 55 12.98 -9.42 18.08
C LEU A 55 13.86 -8.54 17.18
N ALA A 56 13.28 -7.87 16.20
CA ALA A 56 14.01 -6.96 15.31
C ALA A 56 14.57 -5.75 16.09
N MET A 57 13.77 -5.15 16.97
CA MET A 57 14.21 -4.04 17.82
C MET A 57 15.34 -4.46 18.77
N LYS A 58 15.24 -5.62 19.44
CA LYS A 58 16.31 -6.14 20.32
C LYS A 58 17.62 -6.33 19.58
N GLU A 59 17.56 -6.83 18.34
CA GLU A 59 18.75 -7.02 17.53
C GLU A 59 19.33 -5.68 17.04
N LEU A 60 18.45 -4.75 16.64
CA LEU A 60 18.81 -3.43 16.17
C LEU A 60 19.54 -2.60 17.24
N LEU A 61 19.17 -2.80 18.50
CA LEU A 61 19.65 -2.01 19.65
C LEU A 61 20.89 -2.61 20.34
N ARG A 62 21.53 -3.69 19.82
CA ARG A 62 22.64 -4.37 20.51
C ARG A 62 23.82 -3.46 20.84
N ASP A 63 24.21 -2.65 19.88
CA ASP A 63 25.43 -1.82 19.96
C ASP A 63 25.12 -0.32 19.97
N VAL A 64 23.96 0.04 20.51
CA VAL A 64 23.42 1.42 20.50
C VAL A 64 23.26 1.92 21.92
N ASP A 65 23.54 3.22 22.14
CA ASP A 65 23.13 3.89 23.37
C ASP A 65 21.61 4.05 23.38
N LYS A 66 20.94 3.12 24.05
CA LYS A 66 19.50 2.99 24.08
C LYS A 66 18.79 4.17 24.74
N SER A 67 19.49 4.93 25.62
CA SER A 67 18.97 6.15 26.26
C SER A 67 18.76 7.29 25.26
N GLU A 68 19.42 7.20 24.11
CA GLU A 68 19.34 8.20 23.04
C GLU A 68 18.25 7.90 22.00
N VAL A 69 17.50 6.80 22.12
CA VAL A 69 16.34 6.51 21.27
C VAL A 69 15.18 7.39 21.69
N LYS A 70 14.78 8.32 20.81
CA LYS A 70 13.77 9.34 21.12
C LYS A 70 12.36 8.95 20.72
N ALA A 71 12.22 8.21 19.60
CA ALA A 71 10.90 7.77 19.13
C ALA A 71 10.97 6.48 18.32
N ILE A 72 9.82 5.79 18.30
CA ILE A 72 9.52 4.62 17.46
C ILE A 72 8.31 4.99 16.61
N GLY A 73 8.45 4.92 15.29
CA GLY A 73 7.35 5.15 14.34
C GLY A 73 7.06 3.93 13.50
N PHE A 74 5.84 3.90 12.95
CA PHE A 74 5.31 2.72 12.26
C PHE A 74 4.89 3.04 10.84
N CYS A 75 5.02 2.05 9.97
CA CYS A 75 4.26 1.92 8.76
C CYS A 75 3.90 0.44 8.55
N GLY A 76 3.02 0.16 7.63
CA GLY A 76 2.70 -1.23 7.36
C GLY A 76 1.69 -1.43 6.26
N GLN A 77 1.50 -2.72 5.91
CA GLN A 77 0.48 -3.15 4.95
C GLN A 77 -0.90 -2.63 5.35
N MET A 78 -1.56 -1.99 4.41
CA MET A 78 -2.88 -1.39 4.62
C MET A 78 -4.00 -2.43 4.64
N HIS A 79 -5.17 -2.03 5.10
CA HIS A 79 -6.44 -2.75 4.93
C HIS A 79 -6.60 -4.05 5.73
N GLY A 80 -5.59 -4.58 6.40
CA GLY A 80 -5.68 -5.79 7.20
C GLY A 80 -6.71 -5.64 8.32
N LEU A 81 -7.60 -6.63 8.51
CA LEU A 81 -8.64 -6.60 9.54
C LEU A 81 -8.16 -7.35 10.78
N VAL A 82 -7.84 -6.62 11.85
CA VAL A 82 -7.50 -7.15 13.18
C VAL A 82 -8.67 -6.94 14.13
N LEU A 83 -9.14 -8.00 14.78
CA LEU A 83 -10.27 -7.98 15.68
C LEU A 83 -9.83 -8.40 17.08
N LEU A 84 -10.09 -7.55 18.08
CA LEU A 84 -9.79 -7.84 19.49
C LEU A 84 -11.09 -7.88 20.30
N ASP A 85 -11.09 -8.71 21.34
CA ASP A 85 -12.17 -8.78 22.32
C ASP A 85 -11.97 -7.77 23.47
N GLU A 86 -12.85 -7.81 24.46
CA GLU A 86 -12.82 -6.92 25.63
C GLU A 86 -11.57 -7.06 26.52
N LYS A 87 -10.82 -8.16 26.37
CA LYS A 87 -9.54 -8.41 27.06
C LYS A 87 -8.33 -8.05 26.23
N ASP A 88 -8.54 -7.44 25.08
CA ASP A 88 -7.49 -7.14 24.09
C ASP A 88 -6.85 -8.40 23.47
N GLU A 89 -7.54 -9.55 23.53
CA GLU A 89 -7.10 -10.80 22.91
C GLU A 89 -7.55 -10.86 21.45
N VAL A 90 -6.68 -11.36 20.56
CA VAL A 90 -6.98 -11.54 19.14
C VAL A 90 -8.09 -12.58 18.96
N ILE A 91 -9.22 -12.19 18.39
CA ILE A 91 -10.39 -13.07 18.18
C ILE A 91 -10.11 -14.14 17.12
N ARG A 92 -9.38 -13.77 16.07
CA ARG A 92 -9.06 -14.62 14.94
C ARG A 92 -7.82 -14.10 14.19
N PRO A 93 -7.16 -14.90 13.31
CA PRO A 93 -6.14 -14.38 12.41
C PRO A 93 -6.65 -13.20 11.57
N ALA A 94 -5.80 -12.21 11.36
CA ALA A 94 -6.13 -11.04 10.56
C ALA A 94 -6.36 -11.41 9.10
N ILE A 95 -7.42 -10.88 8.48
CA ILE A 95 -7.70 -11.04 7.04
C ILE A 95 -6.92 -9.96 6.29
N LEU A 96 -6.02 -10.36 5.38
CA LEU A 96 -5.07 -9.47 4.71
C LEU A 96 -5.69 -8.73 3.51
N TRP A 97 -4.93 -7.76 2.98
CA TRP A 97 -5.30 -6.95 1.83
C TRP A 97 -5.44 -7.74 0.52
N ASN A 98 -4.70 -8.85 0.38
CA ASN A 98 -4.70 -9.75 -0.77
C ASN A 98 -5.68 -10.94 -0.63
N ASP A 99 -6.55 -10.91 0.38
CA ASP A 99 -7.61 -11.91 0.58
C ASP A 99 -8.81 -11.63 -0.32
N GLY A 100 -9.30 -12.65 -1.01
CA GLY A 100 -10.40 -12.53 -1.95
C GLY A 100 -11.74 -13.07 -1.44
N ARG A 101 -11.86 -13.47 -0.16
CA ARG A 101 -13.08 -14.11 0.38
C ARG A 101 -14.34 -13.24 0.33
N SER A 102 -14.17 -11.93 0.39
CA SER A 102 -15.25 -10.93 0.54
C SER A 102 -15.82 -10.41 -0.80
N GLU A 103 -15.67 -11.12 -1.90
CA GLU A 103 -16.18 -10.69 -3.22
C GLU A 103 -17.70 -10.48 -3.23
N LYS A 104 -18.47 -11.29 -2.50
CA LYS A 104 -19.94 -11.12 -2.40
C LYS A 104 -20.31 -9.84 -1.63
N GLU A 105 -19.56 -9.51 -0.60
CA GLU A 105 -19.72 -8.29 0.18
C GLU A 105 -19.34 -7.07 -0.65
N VAL A 106 -18.31 -7.17 -1.52
CA VAL A 106 -17.98 -6.12 -2.49
C VAL A 106 -19.12 -5.90 -3.48
N ASP A 107 -19.69 -6.97 -4.03
CA ASP A 107 -20.86 -6.88 -4.94
C ASP A 107 -22.04 -6.21 -4.23
N TYR A 108 -22.35 -6.63 -3.01
CA TYR A 108 -23.40 -6.03 -2.19
C TYR A 108 -23.17 -4.52 -1.98
N LEU A 109 -21.96 -4.14 -1.56
CA LEU A 109 -21.61 -2.74 -1.30
C LEU A 109 -21.68 -1.88 -2.58
N ASN A 110 -21.11 -2.35 -3.69
CA ASN A 110 -21.08 -1.58 -4.93
C ASN A 110 -22.39 -1.53 -5.68
N ASN A 111 -23.18 -2.63 -5.69
CA ASN A 111 -24.33 -2.79 -6.56
C ASN A 111 -25.69 -2.72 -5.83
N LYS A 112 -25.76 -3.06 -4.52
CA LYS A 112 -27.00 -2.98 -3.73
C LYS A 112 -27.06 -1.70 -2.92
N ILE A 113 -25.99 -1.35 -2.20
CA ILE A 113 -25.86 -0.09 -1.48
C ILE A 113 -25.64 1.03 -2.50
N GLY A 114 -24.73 0.83 -3.45
CA GLY A 114 -24.46 1.71 -4.57
C GLY A 114 -23.14 2.49 -4.40
N LYS A 115 -22.43 2.61 -5.53
CA LYS A 115 -21.13 3.30 -5.58
C LYS A 115 -21.22 4.77 -5.16
N ASP A 116 -22.30 5.47 -5.52
CA ASP A 116 -22.48 6.87 -5.15
C ASP A 116 -22.56 7.05 -3.63
N PHE A 117 -23.29 6.16 -2.94
CA PHE A 117 -23.33 6.19 -1.47
C PHE A 117 -21.94 5.98 -0.85
N LEU A 118 -21.16 5.02 -1.37
CA LEU A 118 -19.81 4.78 -0.88
C LEU A 118 -18.89 5.98 -1.13
N LEU A 119 -18.92 6.53 -2.34
CA LEU A 119 -18.13 7.71 -2.73
C LEU A 119 -18.47 8.94 -1.89
N ASP A 120 -19.76 9.19 -1.65
CA ASP A 120 -20.21 10.34 -0.85
C ASP A 120 -19.81 10.23 0.63
N ASN A 121 -19.61 9.01 1.14
CA ASN A 121 -19.33 8.78 2.55
C ASN A 121 -17.88 8.37 2.86
N THR A 122 -17.07 8.02 1.83
CA THR A 122 -15.70 7.55 2.05
C THR A 122 -14.69 8.02 1.00
N GLY A 123 -15.17 8.54 -0.15
CA GLY A 123 -14.33 8.89 -1.30
C GLY A 123 -13.86 7.69 -2.13
N ASN A 124 -14.36 6.48 -1.87
CA ASN A 124 -13.91 5.26 -2.54
C ASN A 124 -15.08 4.32 -2.82
N ILE A 125 -14.91 3.41 -3.79
CA ILE A 125 -15.78 2.25 -3.99
C ILE A 125 -15.23 1.03 -3.27
N ALA A 126 -16.03 -0.04 -3.13
CA ALA A 126 -15.58 -1.25 -2.44
C ALA A 126 -14.66 -2.12 -3.31
N PHE A 127 -13.61 -2.65 -2.67
CA PHE A 127 -12.69 -3.67 -3.19
C PHE A 127 -12.48 -4.76 -2.15
N ALA A 128 -12.25 -6.00 -2.56
CA ALA A 128 -12.03 -7.13 -1.65
C ALA A 128 -10.83 -6.90 -0.69
N GLY A 129 -9.83 -6.15 -1.15
CA GLY A 129 -8.69 -5.77 -0.34
C GLY A 129 -9.00 -4.82 0.82
N PHE A 130 -10.09 -4.05 0.78
CA PHE A 130 -10.44 -3.08 1.82
C PHE A 130 -10.99 -3.74 3.09
N THR A 131 -10.97 -3.01 4.19
CA THR A 131 -11.34 -3.56 5.52
C THR A 131 -12.84 -3.79 5.66
N ALA A 132 -13.69 -2.86 5.17
CA ALA A 132 -15.15 -2.95 5.31
C ALA A 132 -15.77 -4.23 4.71
N PRO A 133 -15.44 -4.68 3.49
CA PRO A 133 -15.96 -5.94 2.96
C PRO A 133 -15.58 -7.15 3.81
N LYS A 134 -14.37 -7.17 4.38
CA LYS A 134 -13.91 -8.26 5.26
C LYS A 134 -14.67 -8.26 6.59
N LEU A 135 -14.91 -7.09 7.16
CA LEU A 135 -15.71 -6.95 8.38
C LEU A 135 -17.14 -7.43 8.15
N LEU A 136 -17.74 -7.05 7.02
CA LEU A 136 -19.07 -7.52 6.63
C LEU A 136 -19.09 -9.04 6.38
N TRP A 137 -18.01 -9.59 5.82
CA TRP A 137 -17.84 -11.03 5.69
C TRP A 137 -17.83 -11.73 7.05
N VAL A 138 -17.11 -11.19 8.04
CA VAL A 138 -17.10 -11.74 9.42
C VAL A 138 -18.50 -11.67 10.04
N TYR A 139 -19.23 -10.57 9.85
CA TYR A 139 -20.62 -10.44 10.28
C TYR A 139 -21.52 -11.57 9.69
N ASN A 140 -21.39 -11.83 8.39
CA ASN A 140 -22.22 -12.79 7.69
C ASN A 140 -21.85 -14.26 7.96
N HIS A 141 -20.55 -14.56 8.14
CA HIS A 141 -20.05 -15.95 8.14
C HIS A 141 -19.49 -16.39 9.51
N GLU A 142 -19.13 -15.45 10.38
CA GLU A 142 -18.58 -15.73 11.72
C GLU A 142 -19.32 -14.90 12.80
N PRO A 143 -20.65 -15.03 12.93
CA PRO A 143 -21.46 -14.17 13.81
C PRO A 143 -21.06 -14.25 15.29
N ASP A 144 -20.51 -15.36 15.74
CA ASP A 144 -20.05 -15.50 17.13
C ASP A 144 -18.72 -14.77 17.37
N ASN A 145 -17.82 -14.73 16.37
CA ASN A 145 -16.64 -13.89 16.42
C ASN A 145 -17.03 -12.41 16.35
N PHE A 146 -17.97 -12.05 15.49
CA PHE A 146 -18.43 -10.67 15.36
C PHE A 146 -19.00 -10.10 16.67
N LYS A 147 -19.78 -10.88 17.42
CA LYS A 147 -20.34 -10.48 18.72
C LYS A 147 -19.28 -10.22 19.80
N ARG A 148 -18.08 -10.77 19.65
CA ARG A 148 -16.98 -10.61 20.60
C ARG A 148 -16.15 -9.36 20.33
N ILE A 149 -16.36 -8.69 19.19
CA ILE A 149 -15.55 -7.53 18.79
C ILE A 149 -15.73 -6.41 19.82
N SER A 150 -14.63 -5.95 20.35
CA SER A 150 -14.52 -4.77 21.20
C SER A 150 -13.61 -3.70 20.57
N LYS A 151 -12.62 -4.13 19.78
CA LYS A 151 -11.70 -3.21 19.06
C LYS A 151 -11.41 -3.73 17.66
N ILE A 152 -11.32 -2.80 16.71
CA ILE A 152 -10.91 -3.06 15.33
C ILE A 152 -9.66 -2.24 15.06
N LEU A 153 -8.59 -2.88 14.58
CA LEU A 153 -7.30 -2.27 14.30
C LEU A 153 -6.82 -2.66 12.90
N LEU A 154 -5.87 -1.90 12.39
CA LEU A 154 -5.08 -2.23 11.22
C LEU A 154 -3.73 -2.86 11.64
N PRO A 155 -2.96 -3.50 10.74
CA PRO A 155 -1.77 -4.25 11.14
C PRO A 155 -0.74 -3.43 11.92
N LYS A 156 -0.38 -2.21 11.44
CA LYS A 156 0.56 -1.35 12.15
C LYS A 156 0.00 -0.83 13.48
N ASP A 157 -1.32 -0.54 13.51
CA ASP A 157 -1.99 -0.02 14.70
C ASP A 157 -1.99 -1.05 15.82
N TYR A 158 -2.14 -2.34 15.48
CA TYR A 158 -2.04 -3.43 16.46
C TYR A 158 -0.65 -3.44 17.11
N VAL A 159 0.42 -3.34 16.33
CA VAL A 159 1.79 -3.34 16.89
C VAL A 159 2.04 -2.07 17.72
N ALA A 160 1.59 -0.90 17.26
CA ALA A 160 1.68 0.35 17.99
C ALA A 160 0.89 0.28 19.32
N PHE A 161 -0.32 -0.31 19.31
CA PHE A 161 -1.15 -0.56 20.51
C PHE A 161 -0.44 -1.49 21.48
N MET A 162 0.16 -2.57 21.00
CA MET A 162 0.89 -3.51 21.85
C MET A 162 2.07 -2.83 22.55
N LEU A 163 2.72 -1.87 21.90
CA LEU A 163 3.88 -1.13 22.44
C LEU A 163 3.47 0.02 23.37
N SER A 164 2.42 0.77 23.03
CA SER A 164 1.99 1.98 23.77
C SER A 164 0.87 1.74 24.77
N GLY A 165 -0.03 0.80 24.46
CA GLY A 165 -1.32 0.65 25.15
C GLY A 165 -2.37 1.68 24.71
N VAL A 166 -2.06 2.52 23.73
CA VAL A 166 -2.97 3.55 23.22
C VAL A 166 -3.71 3.03 21.98
N PHE A 167 -5.03 3.06 22.03
CA PHE A 167 -5.90 2.64 20.93
C PHE A 167 -6.03 3.77 19.92
N ALA A 168 -5.18 3.73 18.89
CA ALA A 168 -4.98 4.79 17.91
C ALA A 168 -4.76 4.25 16.49
N THR A 169 -5.10 5.06 15.50
CA THR A 169 -4.77 4.89 14.08
C THR A 169 -4.40 6.23 13.46
N ASP A 170 -3.90 6.22 12.22
CA ASP A 170 -3.67 7.45 11.47
C ASP A 170 -4.64 7.62 10.29
N VAL A 171 -4.77 8.87 9.84
CA VAL A 171 -5.68 9.24 8.74
C VAL A 171 -5.38 8.52 7.43
N SER A 172 -4.10 8.22 7.12
CA SER A 172 -3.72 7.64 5.83
C SER A 172 -4.11 6.16 5.73
N ASP A 173 -3.95 5.41 6.82
CA ASP A 173 -4.33 4.00 6.88
C ASP A 173 -5.85 3.86 7.10
N ALA A 174 -6.45 4.70 7.95
CA ALA A 174 -7.89 4.77 8.16
C ALA A 174 -8.66 5.03 6.85
N ALA A 175 -8.14 5.89 5.96
CA ALA A 175 -8.75 6.18 4.65
C ALA A 175 -8.87 4.92 3.76
N GLY A 176 -8.01 3.91 3.96
CA GLY A 176 -8.08 2.63 3.26
C GLY A 176 -9.11 1.63 3.81
N THR A 177 -9.84 1.97 4.85
CA THR A 177 -10.79 1.04 5.49
C THR A 177 -12.13 0.90 4.77
N LEU A 178 -12.56 1.91 4.02
CA LEU A 178 -13.91 2.09 3.45
C LEU A 178 -15.01 2.35 4.50
N TYR A 179 -14.65 2.73 5.72
CA TYR A 179 -15.59 3.29 6.72
C TYR A 179 -15.04 4.57 7.37
N PHE A 180 -14.10 5.20 6.69
CA PHE A 180 -13.54 6.50 7.04
C PHE A 180 -13.95 7.55 6.00
N ASP A 181 -14.43 8.70 6.43
CA ASP A 181 -14.72 9.85 5.60
C ASP A 181 -13.38 10.56 5.31
N THR A 182 -12.86 10.32 4.10
CA THR A 182 -11.56 10.85 3.68
C THR A 182 -11.55 12.38 3.60
N GLU A 183 -12.67 12.98 3.20
CA GLU A 183 -12.80 14.45 3.10
C GLU A 183 -12.73 15.12 4.47
N HIS A 184 -13.52 14.63 5.43
CA HIS A 184 -13.65 15.21 6.76
C HIS A 184 -12.69 14.61 7.79
N ARG A 185 -11.87 13.62 7.41
CA ARG A 185 -10.84 12.97 8.22
C ARG A 185 -11.40 12.40 9.54
N CYS A 186 -12.53 11.71 9.46
CA CYS A 186 -13.23 11.12 10.60
C CYS A 186 -13.94 9.82 10.22
N TRP A 187 -14.39 9.06 11.21
CA TRP A 187 -15.17 7.86 10.96
C TRP A 187 -16.53 8.20 10.34
N SER A 188 -16.90 7.47 9.28
CA SER A 188 -18.14 7.67 8.53
C SER A 188 -19.34 7.03 9.23
N LYS A 189 -20.14 7.81 9.96
CA LYS A 189 -21.30 7.28 10.67
C LYS A 189 -22.26 6.47 9.79
N PRO A 190 -22.58 6.88 8.53
CA PRO A 190 -23.42 6.06 7.65
C PRO A 190 -22.80 4.69 7.36
N MET A 191 -21.48 4.63 7.18
CA MET A 191 -20.79 3.36 6.95
C MET A 191 -20.75 2.49 8.21
N LEU A 192 -20.55 3.08 9.40
CA LEU A 192 -20.59 2.31 10.66
C LEU A 192 -21.95 1.66 10.89
N GLN A 193 -23.03 2.38 10.62
CA GLN A 193 -24.39 1.83 10.70
C GLN A 193 -24.59 0.67 9.71
N LEU A 194 -24.12 0.82 8.46
CA LEU A 194 -24.17 -0.22 7.44
C LEU A 194 -23.41 -1.48 7.85
N LEU A 195 -22.29 -1.33 8.53
CA LEU A 195 -21.40 -2.41 8.96
C LEU A 195 -21.77 -2.99 10.34
N HIS A 196 -22.84 -2.50 10.96
CA HIS A 196 -23.33 -2.94 12.28
C HIS A 196 -22.29 -2.78 13.40
N ILE A 197 -21.45 -1.75 13.35
CA ILE A 197 -20.46 -1.45 14.40
C ILE A 197 -20.71 -0.09 15.04
N ASP A 198 -20.30 0.04 16.29
CA ASP A 198 -20.28 1.30 17.02
C ASP A 198 -18.91 2.00 16.86
N GLU A 199 -18.91 3.33 16.90
CA GLU A 199 -17.67 4.11 16.82
C GLU A 199 -16.68 3.79 17.95
N SER A 200 -17.17 3.33 19.11
CA SER A 200 -16.34 2.90 20.24
C SER A 200 -15.45 1.69 19.94
N PHE A 201 -15.77 0.93 18.88
CA PHE A 201 -14.93 -0.19 18.41
C PHE A 201 -13.74 0.28 17.58
N LEU A 202 -13.67 1.57 17.24
CA LEU A 202 -12.67 2.14 16.38
C LEU A 202 -11.67 3.00 17.15
N PRO A 203 -10.39 3.00 16.75
CA PRO A 203 -9.34 3.76 17.40
C PRO A 203 -9.53 5.28 17.22
N ALA A 204 -8.95 6.06 18.13
CA ALA A 204 -8.81 7.50 17.92
C ALA A 204 -7.92 7.78 16.72
N VAL A 205 -8.32 8.76 15.90
CA VAL A 205 -7.63 9.10 14.65
C VAL A 205 -6.66 10.25 14.86
N TYR A 206 -5.45 10.08 14.36
CA TYR A 206 -4.35 11.05 14.45
C TYR A 206 -3.79 11.38 13.07
N GLU A 207 -3.08 12.49 12.94
CA GLU A 207 -2.20 12.69 11.79
C GLU A 207 -0.97 11.78 11.92
N SER A 208 -0.45 11.31 10.79
CA SER A 208 0.59 10.26 10.74
C SER A 208 1.87 10.59 11.52
N SER A 209 2.23 11.87 11.64
CA SER A 209 3.41 12.34 12.38
C SER A 209 3.17 12.53 13.89
N GLN A 210 1.96 12.35 14.38
CA GLN A 210 1.64 12.63 15.77
C GLN A 210 2.10 11.50 16.70
N SER A 211 2.60 11.92 17.88
CA SER A 211 2.84 11.01 18.98
C SER A 211 1.52 10.65 19.66
N VAL A 212 1.31 9.36 19.86
CA VAL A 212 0.13 8.83 20.57
C VAL A 212 0.43 8.53 22.05
N GLY A 213 1.67 8.73 22.48
CA GLY A 213 2.11 8.47 23.84
C GLY A 213 3.56 8.03 23.91
N CYS A 214 3.90 7.28 24.94
CA CYS A 214 5.21 6.68 25.13
C CYS A 214 5.12 5.15 25.10
N ILE A 215 6.25 4.50 24.99
CA ILE A 215 6.35 3.04 25.16
C ILE A 215 5.90 2.62 26.57
N LYS A 216 5.24 1.47 26.67
CA LYS A 216 4.86 0.89 27.98
C LYS A 216 6.10 0.69 28.87
N GLU A 217 6.05 1.07 30.13
CA GLU A 217 7.17 0.99 31.08
C GLU A 217 7.84 -0.39 31.09
N LYS A 218 7.04 -1.46 31.17
CA LYS A 218 7.55 -2.84 31.11
C LYS A 218 8.34 -3.15 29.84
N LEU A 219 7.95 -2.58 28.69
CA LEU A 219 8.66 -2.80 27.42
C LEU A 219 9.86 -1.89 27.28
N ALA A 220 9.82 -0.69 27.87
CA ALA A 220 10.98 0.18 27.99
C ALA A 220 12.08 -0.53 28.78
N ASP A 221 11.74 -1.14 29.93
CA ASP A 221 12.66 -1.94 30.74
C ASP A 221 13.22 -3.14 29.94
N GLU A 222 12.36 -3.88 29.23
CA GLU A 222 12.74 -5.06 28.43
C GLU A 222 13.72 -4.72 27.29
N LEU A 223 13.56 -3.56 26.67
CA LEU A 223 14.39 -3.05 25.58
C LEU A 223 15.52 -2.12 26.07
N GLU A 224 15.54 -1.82 27.37
CA GLU A 224 16.46 -0.86 28.02
C GLU A 224 16.36 0.57 27.41
N LEU A 225 15.16 0.94 26.95
CA LEU A 225 14.84 2.25 26.40
C LEU A 225 14.43 3.23 27.51
N CYS A 226 14.50 4.53 27.20
CA CYS A 226 13.91 5.55 28.07
C CYS A 226 12.38 5.38 28.13
N PRO A 227 11.72 5.40 29.30
CA PRO A 227 10.25 5.37 29.40
C PRO A 227 9.55 6.51 28.65
N ASP A 228 10.27 7.62 28.40
CA ASP A 228 9.76 8.76 27.62
C ASP A 228 9.91 8.58 26.10
N THR A 229 10.42 7.43 25.61
CA THR A 229 10.52 7.13 24.17
C THR A 229 9.13 7.20 23.54
N LYS A 230 8.96 8.13 22.59
CA LYS A 230 7.65 8.41 21.95
C LYS A 230 7.25 7.31 21.01
N ILE A 231 5.95 7.04 20.96
CA ILE A 231 5.31 6.21 19.94
C ILE A 231 4.62 7.13 18.94
N ILE A 232 5.10 7.12 17.70
CA ILE A 232 4.51 7.86 16.58
C ILE A 232 3.63 6.88 15.80
N ILE A 233 2.38 7.25 15.56
CA ILE A 233 1.39 6.33 14.95
C ILE A 233 1.81 5.90 13.54
N GLY A 234 2.46 6.78 12.81
CA GLY A 234 2.95 6.49 11.47
C GLY A 234 1.86 6.45 10.41
N ALA A 235 2.07 5.73 9.31
CA ALA A 235 1.20 5.78 8.14
C ALA A 235 1.04 4.41 7.47
N GLY A 236 0.02 4.25 6.64
CA GLY A 236 -0.04 3.15 5.67
C GLY A 236 1.18 3.17 4.73
N ASP A 237 1.61 2.00 4.27
CA ASP A 237 2.87 1.80 3.53
C ASP A 237 3.04 2.72 2.31
N ASN A 238 1.98 2.94 1.53
CA ASN A 238 2.02 3.82 0.36
C ASN A 238 2.26 5.29 0.74
N ALA A 239 1.57 5.78 1.78
CA ALA A 239 1.74 7.15 2.26
C ALA A 239 3.12 7.36 2.91
N ALA A 240 3.61 6.36 3.65
CA ALA A 240 4.94 6.36 4.23
C ALA A 240 6.03 6.38 3.14
N SER A 241 5.87 5.56 2.09
CA SER A 241 6.76 5.53 0.93
C SER A 241 6.83 6.89 0.21
N ALA A 242 5.69 7.58 0.12
CA ALA A 242 5.65 8.92 -0.48
C ALA A 242 6.51 9.92 0.30
N ILE A 243 6.44 9.91 1.64
CA ILE A 243 7.32 10.73 2.49
C ILE A 243 8.78 10.38 2.24
N GLY A 244 9.13 9.09 2.32
CA GLY A 244 10.51 8.63 2.16
C GLY A 244 11.11 8.94 0.80
N THR A 245 10.30 8.97 -0.26
CA THR A 245 10.74 9.38 -1.60
C THR A 245 10.67 10.90 -1.82
N GLY A 246 10.20 11.67 -0.83
CA GLY A 246 9.98 13.11 -0.97
C GLY A 246 8.87 13.46 -1.98
N THR A 247 7.86 12.60 -2.13
CA THR A 247 6.64 12.81 -2.94
C THR A 247 5.58 13.46 -2.06
N VAL A 248 5.74 14.76 -1.77
CA VAL A 248 5.01 15.44 -0.69
C VAL A 248 4.30 16.73 -1.13
N ASN A 249 4.64 17.27 -2.29
CA ASN A 249 4.01 18.50 -2.79
C ASN A 249 2.87 18.18 -3.76
N ASP A 250 2.02 19.17 -3.98
CA ASP A 250 0.96 19.08 -4.97
C ASP A 250 1.52 18.77 -6.36
N GLY A 251 1.01 17.73 -7.02
CA GLY A 251 1.49 17.26 -8.30
C GLY A 251 2.73 16.34 -8.25
N ASP A 252 3.38 16.16 -7.09
CA ASP A 252 4.42 15.14 -6.95
C ASP A 252 3.82 13.75 -7.20
N CYS A 253 4.53 12.95 -7.99
CA CYS A 253 4.08 11.63 -8.39
C CYS A 253 5.16 10.57 -8.13
N ASN A 254 4.74 9.39 -7.70
CA ASN A 254 5.59 8.20 -7.59
C ASN A 254 4.96 7.05 -8.37
N ILE A 255 5.76 6.38 -9.19
CA ILE A 255 5.38 5.20 -9.96
C ILE A 255 6.18 4.01 -9.45
N SER A 256 5.52 2.98 -8.94
CA SER A 256 6.16 1.72 -8.58
C SER A 256 5.98 0.69 -9.69
N LEU A 257 7.09 0.18 -10.23
CA LEU A 257 7.17 -0.89 -11.23
C LEU A 257 7.61 -2.19 -10.58
N GLY A 258 6.76 -2.72 -9.72
CA GLY A 258 6.90 -4.05 -9.12
C GLY A 258 6.19 -5.14 -9.94
N THR A 259 5.83 -6.26 -9.32
CA THR A 259 4.96 -7.29 -9.91
C THR A 259 3.69 -6.65 -10.46
N SER A 260 3.03 -5.84 -9.65
CA SER A 260 1.97 -4.89 -10.02
C SER A 260 2.57 -3.48 -10.22
N GLY A 261 1.78 -2.57 -10.79
CA GLY A 261 2.15 -1.16 -10.93
C GLY A 261 1.27 -0.29 -10.02
N THR A 262 1.87 0.69 -9.35
CA THR A 262 1.09 1.70 -8.63
C THR A 262 1.51 3.10 -9.03
N ILE A 263 0.54 4.01 -9.06
CA ILE A 263 0.76 5.44 -9.26
C ILE A 263 0.19 6.15 -8.06
N PHE A 264 1.05 6.79 -7.30
CA PHE A 264 0.72 7.69 -6.19
C PHE A 264 0.89 9.13 -6.66
N ALA A 265 -0.11 9.97 -6.49
CA ALA A 265 -0.02 11.38 -6.83
C ALA A 265 -0.56 12.25 -5.68
N CYS A 266 0.31 13.10 -5.13
CA CYS A 266 -0.03 13.98 -4.02
C CYS A 266 -0.90 15.14 -4.51
N THR A 267 -1.90 15.54 -3.68
CA THR A 267 -2.75 16.70 -3.93
C THR A 267 -3.08 17.43 -2.63
N GLU A 268 -3.18 18.76 -2.69
CA GLU A 268 -3.55 19.57 -1.53
C GLU A 268 -5.06 19.55 -1.25
N LYS A 269 -5.86 19.31 -2.28
CA LYS A 269 -7.32 19.36 -2.19
C LYS A 269 -7.91 17.98 -2.28
N TYR A 270 -8.85 17.70 -1.40
CA TYR A 270 -9.68 16.51 -1.53
C TYR A 270 -10.51 16.58 -2.82
N ASN A 271 -10.52 15.47 -3.53
CA ASN A 271 -11.50 15.17 -4.58
C ASN A 271 -11.56 13.64 -4.73
N CYS A 272 -12.68 13.10 -5.18
CA CYS A 272 -12.82 11.67 -5.45
C CYS A 272 -13.20 11.43 -6.91
N ASP A 273 -12.61 10.38 -7.47
CA ASP A 273 -12.97 9.93 -8.81
C ASP A 273 -14.28 9.15 -8.79
N ARG A 274 -15.31 9.66 -9.49
CA ARG A 274 -16.65 9.05 -9.52
C ARG A 274 -16.87 8.03 -10.63
N LYS A 275 -15.90 7.89 -11.55
CA LYS A 275 -16.10 7.12 -12.79
C LYS A 275 -15.18 5.92 -12.91
N ASN A 276 -13.99 6.05 -12.37
CA ASN A 276 -12.93 5.08 -12.54
C ASN A 276 -12.52 4.51 -11.17
N ALA A 277 -11.81 3.41 -11.15
CA ALA A 277 -11.43 2.73 -9.92
C ALA A 277 -10.11 3.31 -9.34
N ILE A 278 -10.03 4.64 -9.17
CA ILE A 278 -8.88 5.31 -8.55
C ILE A 278 -9.23 5.66 -7.11
N HIS A 279 -8.33 5.37 -6.20
CA HIS A 279 -8.51 5.63 -4.78
C HIS A 279 -8.16 7.08 -4.44
N SER A 280 -8.95 7.66 -3.53
CA SER A 280 -8.66 8.93 -2.85
C SER A 280 -8.41 8.67 -1.38
N PHE A 281 -7.23 9.00 -0.90
CA PHE A 281 -6.82 8.77 0.49
C PHE A 281 -6.23 10.02 1.13
N CYS A 282 -6.23 10.07 2.47
CA CYS A 282 -5.41 11.00 3.21
C CYS A 282 -3.94 10.65 3.04
N SER A 283 -3.08 11.65 2.91
CA SER A 283 -1.63 11.48 2.87
C SER A 283 -1.01 11.71 4.25
N ALA A 284 0.20 11.18 4.46
CA ALA A 284 0.88 11.25 5.75
C ALA A 284 1.37 12.67 6.13
N ASN A 285 1.29 13.64 5.23
CA ASN A 285 1.72 15.02 5.41
C ASN A 285 0.58 16.03 5.59
N GLY A 286 -0.60 15.59 6.02
CA GLY A 286 -1.76 16.46 6.20
C GLY A 286 -2.54 16.77 4.91
N LYS A 287 -2.09 16.26 3.76
CA LYS A 287 -2.72 16.45 2.44
C LYS A 287 -3.51 15.19 2.04
N TYR A 288 -3.78 15.06 0.75
CA TYR A 288 -4.45 13.91 0.14
C TYR A 288 -3.60 13.32 -0.97
N HIS A 289 -3.96 12.13 -1.43
CA HIS A 289 -3.36 11.55 -2.62
C HIS A 289 -4.34 10.67 -3.38
N TYR A 290 -4.09 10.56 -4.68
CA TYR A 290 -4.69 9.53 -5.51
C TYR A 290 -3.77 8.32 -5.57
N LEU A 291 -4.37 7.13 -5.55
CA LEU A 291 -3.67 5.88 -5.77
C LEU A 291 -4.37 5.09 -6.87
N ALA A 292 -3.66 4.88 -7.99
CA ALA A 292 -4.07 3.97 -9.04
C ALA A 292 -3.21 2.69 -8.99
N CYS A 293 -3.80 1.55 -9.30
CA CYS A 293 -3.12 0.26 -9.24
C CYS A 293 -3.45 -0.57 -10.48
N THR A 294 -2.43 -1.00 -11.24
CA THR A 294 -2.56 -2.04 -12.26
C THR A 294 -2.04 -3.36 -11.72
N LEU A 295 -2.73 -4.46 -12.03
CA LEU A 295 -2.41 -5.77 -11.45
C LEU A 295 -1.16 -6.41 -12.07
N THR A 296 -0.80 -6.03 -13.28
CA THR A 296 0.37 -6.57 -13.97
C THR A 296 1.26 -5.46 -14.52
N ALA A 297 2.48 -5.35 -13.99
CA ALA A 297 3.51 -4.44 -14.49
C ALA A 297 4.78 -5.22 -14.83
N ALA A 298 5.79 -5.29 -13.95
CA ALA A 298 6.99 -6.08 -14.23
C ALA A 298 6.71 -7.59 -14.35
N SER A 299 5.60 -8.07 -13.79
CA SER A 299 5.12 -9.44 -14.01
C SER A 299 4.77 -9.73 -15.48
N SER A 300 4.25 -8.75 -16.25
CA SER A 300 3.99 -8.93 -17.68
C SER A 300 5.29 -9.15 -18.46
N GLN A 301 6.33 -8.35 -18.16
CA GLN A 301 7.66 -8.52 -18.74
C GLN A 301 8.27 -9.87 -18.35
N LYS A 302 8.20 -10.22 -17.05
CA LYS A 302 8.71 -11.49 -16.54
C LYS A 302 8.03 -12.68 -17.22
N TRP A 303 6.70 -12.70 -17.25
CA TRP A 303 5.91 -13.71 -17.94
C TRP A 303 6.32 -13.86 -19.41
N TRP A 304 6.45 -12.73 -20.13
CA TRP A 304 6.83 -12.75 -21.54
C TRP A 304 8.20 -13.37 -21.77
N ILE A 305 9.20 -13.01 -20.96
CA ILE A 305 10.59 -13.48 -21.13
C ILE A 305 10.75 -14.92 -20.63
N GLU A 306 10.28 -15.22 -19.41
CA GLU A 306 10.56 -16.50 -18.75
C GLU A 306 9.64 -17.62 -19.22
N ASP A 307 8.34 -17.33 -19.39
CA ASP A 307 7.33 -18.36 -19.69
C ASP A 307 7.06 -18.51 -21.19
N ILE A 308 7.05 -17.41 -21.95
CA ILE A 308 6.72 -17.43 -23.38
C ILE A 308 7.96 -17.57 -24.25
N LEU A 309 8.91 -16.60 -24.14
CA LEU A 309 10.11 -16.63 -24.97
C LEU A 309 11.11 -17.71 -24.52
N LYS A 310 11.19 -17.98 -23.22
CA LYS A 310 12.14 -18.92 -22.60
C LYS A 310 13.58 -18.71 -23.10
N SER A 311 13.96 -17.44 -23.23
CA SER A 311 15.20 -17.04 -23.87
C SER A 311 15.93 -16.00 -23.03
N SER A 312 17.25 -16.13 -22.98
CA SER A 312 18.15 -15.18 -22.32
C SER A 312 18.70 -14.11 -23.26
N TYR A 313 18.09 -13.93 -24.47
CA TYR A 313 18.61 -12.95 -25.41
C TYR A 313 18.29 -11.51 -24.94
N ASP A 314 19.20 -10.59 -25.29
CA ASP A 314 19.02 -9.16 -25.02
C ASP A 314 17.97 -8.57 -25.97
N TYR A 315 16.70 -8.73 -25.58
CA TYR A 315 15.56 -8.25 -26.36
C TYR A 315 15.43 -6.73 -26.35
N GLU A 316 16.01 -6.01 -25.37
CA GLU A 316 15.88 -4.55 -25.25
C GLU A 316 16.45 -3.86 -26.49
N LYS A 317 17.69 -4.19 -26.85
CA LYS A 317 18.39 -3.61 -28.03
C LYS A 317 17.66 -3.91 -29.33
N ASP A 318 17.09 -5.10 -29.44
CA ASP A 318 16.42 -5.51 -30.67
C ASP A 318 15.00 -4.93 -30.76
N ALA A 319 14.29 -4.85 -29.66
CA ALA A 319 12.96 -4.23 -29.58
C ALA A 319 13.02 -2.70 -29.83
N GLU A 320 14.07 -2.01 -29.36
CA GLU A 320 14.23 -0.55 -29.53
C GLU A 320 14.17 -0.13 -31.03
N LYS A 321 14.59 -0.98 -31.97
CA LYS A 321 14.55 -0.70 -33.41
C LYS A 321 13.13 -0.53 -33.96
N TYR A 322 12.12 -1.06 -33.24
CA TYR A 322 10.72 -1.04 -33.66
C TYR A 322 9.92 0.06 -32.99
N MET A 323 10.50 0.84 -32.08
CA MET A 323 9.82 1.97 -31.44
C MET A 323 9.19 2.90 -32.47
N GLY A 324 7.89 3.15 -32.36
CA GLY A 324 7.10 3.99 -33.25
C GLY A 324 6.95 3.43 -34.69
N LYS A 325 7.24 2.14 -34.90
CA LYS A 325 7.15 1.48 -36.22
C LYS A 325 6.32 0.19 -36.20
N SER A 326 6.02 -0.35 -34.99
CA SER A 326 5.25 -1.57 -34.87
C SER A 326 3.75 -1.24 -34.71
N ASP A 327 2.91 -2.00 -35.39
CA ASP A 327 1.45 -1.94 -35.24
C ASP A 327 0.93 -2.94 -34.19
N VAL A 328 1.83 -3.69 -33.56
CA VAL A 328 1.45 -4.68 -32.54
C VAL A 328 1.19 -3.95 -31.21
N LEU A 329 0.03 -4.21 -30.64
CA LEU A 329 -0.37 -3.72 -29.33
C LEU A 329 -0.59 -4.90 -28.38
N PHE A 330 -0.35 -4.68 -27.10
CA PHE A 330 -0.59 -5.64 -26.02
C PHE A 330 -1.44 -5.03 -24.93
N LEU A 331 -2.51 -5.72 -24.57
CA LEU A 331 -3.33 -5.40 -23.40
C LEU A 331 -2.80 -6.20 -22.21
N PRO A 332 -2.30 -5.57 -21.13
CA PRO A 332 -1.52 -6.26 -20.09
C PRO A 332 -2.36 -6.94 -19.00
N TYR A 333 -3.64 -7.19 -19.18
CA TYR A 333 -4.59 -7.66 -18.16
C TYR A 333 -4.47 -9.15 -17.87
N LEU A 334 -3.27 -9.67 -17.66
CA LEU A 334 -3.00 -11.11 -17.48
C LEU A 334 -3.67 -11.71 -16.23
N MET A 335 -3.90 -10.90 -15.19
CA MET A 335 -4.53 -11.31 -13.93
C MET A 335 -5.83 -10.53 -13.64
N GLY A 336 -6.53 -10.08 -14.67
CA GLY A 336 -7.55 -9.07 -14.53
C GLY A 336 -6.96 -7.67 -14.48
N GLU A 337 -7.79 -6.66 -14.23
CA GLU A 337 -7.30 -5.29 -14.07
C GLU A 337 -8.08 -4.55 -12.97
N ARG A 338 -7.38 -3.68 -12.23
CA ARG A 338 -7.95 -2.85 -11.18
C ARG A 338 -8.24 -1.44 -11.72
N SER A 339 -7.32 -0.54 -11.68
CA SER A 339 -7.54 0.82 -12.17
C SER A 339 -7.16 0.95 -13.65
N PRO A 340 -8.00 1.57 -14.50
CA PRO A 340 -9.31 2.12 -14.20
C PRO A 340 -10.47 1.13 -14.46
N VAL A 341 -10.20 -0.03 -14.99
CA VAL A 341 -11.19 -0.97 -15.56
C VAL A 341 -12.04 -1.66 -14.49
N ASN A 342 -11.41 -2.03 -13.36
CA ASN A 342 -12.00 -2.76 -12.23
C ASN A 342 -12.76 -4.02 -12.67
N ASP A 343 -12.09 -4.88 -13.44
CA ASP A 343 -12.62 -6.16 -13.91
C ASP A 343 -11.60 -7.28 -13.66
N THR A 344 -11.92 -8.16 -12.73
CA THR A 344 -11.11 -9.34 -12.39
C THR A 344 -11.11 -10.40 -13.48
N ASN A 345 -12.07 -10.35 -14.42
CA ASN A 345 -12.20 -11.27 -15.55
C ASN A 345 -11.55 -10.75 -16.84
N ALA A 346 -11.05 -9.51 -16.86
CA ALA A 346 -10.26 -9.00 -17.98
C ALA A 346 -9.05 -9.91 -18.25
N ARG A 347 -8.69 -10.06 -19.52
CA ARG A 347 -7.55 -10.90 -19.90
C ARG A 347 -6.66 -10.19 -20.91
N GLY A 348 -5.37 -10.58 -20.90
CA GLY A 348 -4.36 -10.06 -21.84
C GLY A 348 -4.66 -10.43 -23.28
N MET A 349 -4.29 -9.55 -24.20
CA MET A 349 -4.51 -9.74 -25.63
C MET A 349 -3.41 -9.06 -26.44
N PHE A 350 -2.96 -9.73 -27.50
CA PHE A 350 -2.22 -9.08 -28.59
C PHE A 350 -3.14 -8.75 -29.76
N THR A 351 -2.97 -7.59 -30.37
CA THR A 351 -3.65 -7.18 -31.61
C THR A 351 -2.66 -6.59 -32.60
N GLY A 352 -3.04 -6.48 -33.88
CA GLY A 352 -2.16 -5.98 -34.94
C GLY A 352 -1.16 -7.00 -35.49
N LEU A 353 -1.33 -8.31 -35.17
CA LEU A 353 -0.43 -9.36 -35.66
C LEU A 353 -0.62 -9.61 -37.15
N SER A 354 0.51 -9.82 -37.85
CA SER A 354 0.58 -10.26 -39.24
C SER A 354 1.57 -11.41 -39.41
N MET A 355 1.61 -12.02 -40.61
CA MET A 355 2.60 -13.05 -40.91
C MET A 355 4.06 -12.53 -40.89
N HIS A 356 4.25 -11.22 -40.87
CA HIS A 356 5.56 -10.58 -40.82
C HIS A 356 5.96 -10.11 -39.42
N THR A 357 5.05 -10.20 -38.43
CA THR A 357 5.29 -9.81 -37.03
C THR A 357 6.43 -10.63 -36.45
N LYS A 358 7.38 -9.94 -35.82
CA LYS A 358 8.54 -10.54 -35.17
C LYS A 358 8.36 -10.54 -33.66
N ARG A 359 9.06 -11.45 -33.00
CA ARG A 359 9.05 -11.54 -31.52
C ARG A 359 9.52 -10.25 -30.84
N GLU A 360 10.42 -9.49 -31.49
CA GLU A 360 10.94 -8.22 -31.01
C GLU A 360 9.84 -7.14 -30.97
N GLU A 361 8.94 -7.14 -31.95
CA GLU A 361 7.76 -6.27 -31.97
C GLU A 361 6.77 -6.65 -30.86
N MET A 362 6.55 -7.95 -30.65
CA MET A 362 5.72 -8.43 -29.54
C MET A 362 6.36 -8.10 -28.19
N SER A 363 7.68 -8.21 -28.05
CA SER A 363 8.40 -7.84 -26.83
C SER A 363 8.27 -6.34 -26.52
N LEU A 364 8.36 -5.49 -27.57
CA LEU A 364 8.11 -4.06 -27.46
C LEU A 364 6.67 -3.79 -27.01
N ALA A 365 5.71 -4.44 -27.64
CA ALA A 365 4.29 -4.27 -27.33
C ALA A 365 3.97 -4.61 -25.85
N VAL A 366 4.63 -5.61 -25.26
CA VAL A 366 4.46 -5.93 -23.82
C VAL A 366 4.92 -4.77 -22.95
N LEU A 367 6.05 -4.13 -23.24
CA LEU A 367 6.54 -2.97 -22.49
C LEU A 367 5.65 -1.74 -22.68
N GLU A 368 5.24 -1.48 -23.93
CA GLU A 368 4.36 -0.37 -24.29
C GLU A 368 2.96 -0.54 -23.69
N GLY A 369 2.42 -1.76 -23.68
CA GLY A 369 1.09 -2.04 -23.13
C GLY A 369 0.98 -1.67 -21.65
N VAL A 370 1.97 -2.03 -20.83
CA VAL A 370 2.03 -1.58 -19.43
C VAL A 370 2.18 -0.06 -19.34
N ALA A 371 3.02 0.55 -20.18
CA ALA A 371 3.19 2.01 -20.19
C ALA A 371 1.89 2.74 -20.58
N PHE A 372 1.08 2.19 -21.49
CA PHE A 372 -0.23 2.73 -21.85
C PHE A 372 -1.24 2.59 -20.71
N SER A 373 -1.24 1.46 -19.99
CA SER A 373 -2.08 1.31 -18.78
C SER A 373 -1.71 2.34 -17.71
N LEU A 374 -0.43 2.58 -17.47
CA LEU A 374 0.03 3.64 -16.57
C LEU A 374 -0.38 5.04 -17.06
N LYS A 375 -0.30 5.28 -18.39
CA LYS A 375 -0.73 6.54 -19.00
C LYS A 375 -2.19 6.82 -18.73
N GLU A 376 -3.06 5.85 -18.97
CA GLU A 376 -4.50 6.00 -18.75
C GLU A 376 -4.78 6.42 -17.31
N ASN A 377 -4.17 5.76 -16.33
CA ASN A 377 -4.29 6.13 -14.92
C ASN A 377 -3.78 7.55 -14.61
N ILE A 378 -2.65 7.96 -15.18
CA ILE A 378 -2.12 9.33 -15.02
C ILE A 378 -3.07 10.38 -15.61
N GLU A 379 -3.63 10.13 -16.79
CA GLU A 379 -4.56 11.07 -17.42
C GLU A 379 -5.87 11.22 -16.62
N ILE A 380 -6.34 10.15 -15.99
CA ILE A 380 -7.48 10.20 -15.08
C ILE A 380 -7.13 11.05 -13.85
N ILE A 381 -5.96 10.84 -13.23
CA ILE A 381 -5.51 11.65 -12.09
C ILE A 381 -5.36 13.13 -12.49
N LYS A 382 -4.79 13.41 -13.67
CA LYS A 382 -4.71 14.78 -14.20
C LYS A 382 -6.10 15.40 -14.42
N SER A 383 -7.08 14.61 -14.84
CA SER A 383 -8.46 15.08 -15.01
C SER A 383 -9.13 15.49 -13.69
N GLN A 384 -8.62 15.00 -12.55
CA GLN A 384 -9.03 15.46 -11.22
C GLN A 384 -8.37 16.78 -10.78
N GLY A 385 -7.58 17.41 -11.65
CA GLY A 385 -6.95 18.72 -11.40
C GLY A 385 -5.49 18.63 -10.91
N VAL A 386 -4.89 17.48 -10.86
CA VAL A 386 -3.48 17.29 -10.44
C VAL A 386 -2.55 17.53 -11.62
N ASN A 387 -1.59 18.44 -11.49
CA ASN A 387 -0.60 18.71 -12.53
C ASN A 387 0.66 17.85 -12.36
N ILE A 388 0.73 16.73 -13.08
CA ILE A 388 1.87 15.82 -13.04
C ILE A 388 2.80 16.09 -14.22
N SER A 389 3.96 16.70 -13.99
CA SER A 389 5.01 16.93 -14.99
C SER A 389 6.25 16.07 -14.73
N LYS A 390 6.43 15.61 -13.49
CA LYS A 390 7.55 14.76 -13.06
C LYS A 390 7.00 13.59 -12.26
N ALA A 391 7.70 12.45 -12.32
CA ALA A 391 7.39 11.30 -11.49
C ALA A 391 8.69 10.63 -11.02
N LYS A 392 8.74 10.27 -9.74
CA LYS A 392 9.74 9.34 -9.23
C LYS A 392 9.33 7.93 -9.61
N ILE A 393 10.28 7.11 -10.05
CA ILE A 393 10.01 5.74 -10.46
C ILE A 393 10.92 4.76 -9.74
N CYS A 394 10.33 3.70 -9.19
CA CYS A 394 11.03 2.68 -8.40
C CYS A 394 10.53 1.26 -8.74
N GLY A 395 11.16 0.25 -8.14
CA GLY A 395 10.81 -1.15 -8.34
C GLY A 395 11.69 -1.88 -9.36
N GLY A 396 11.53 -3.19 -9.47
CA GLY A 396 12.39 -4.06 -10.28
C GLY A 396 12.40 -3.75 -11.77
N GLY A 397 11.30 -3.19 -12.29
CA GLY A 397 11.18 -2.79 -13.70
C GLY A 397 12.11 -1.65 -14.12
N THR A 398 12.61 -0.85 -13.15
CA THR A 398 13.54 0.26 -13.45
C THR A 398 14.92 -0.18 -13.93
N LYS A 399 15.24 -1.45 -13.82
CA LYS A 399 16.48 -2.02 -14.37
C LYS A 399 16.48 -2.04 -15.90
N ASN A 400 15.30 -2.01 -16.53
CA ASN A 400 15.15 -1.98 -17.99
C ASN A 400 15.14 -0.54 -18.51
N ARG A 401 16.26 -0.13 -19.15
CA ARG A 401 16.44 1.23 -19.65
C ARG A 401 15.52 1.57 -20.83
N LEU A 402 15.23 0.60 -21.70
CA LEU A 402 14.29 0.79 -22.80
C LEU A 402 12.90 1.09 -22.24
N TRP A 403 12.48 0.33 -21.23
CA TRP A 403 11.19 0.55 -20.63
C TRP A 403 11.04 1.92 -19.96
N LEU A 404 12.09 2.39 -19.27
CA LEU A 404 12.10 3.75 -18.73
C LEU A 404 11.93 4.83 -19.80
N LYS A 405 12.60 4.68 -20.97
CA LYS A 405 12.42 5.59 -22.11
C LYS A 405 10.99 5.56 -22.64
N LEU A 406 10.41 4.36 -22.79
CA LEU A 406 9.02 4.18 -23.24
C LEU A 406 8.05 4.83 -22.28
N ILE A 407 8.18 4.56 -20.98
CA ILE A 407 7.31 5.14 -19.94
C ILE A 407 7.42 6.67 -19.96
N ALA A 408 8.62 7.23 -19.93
CA ALA A 408 8.80 8.69 -19.98
C ALA A 408 8.15 9.32 -21.22
N THR A 409 8.31 8.66 -22.39
CA THR A 409 7.77 9.14 -23.68
C THR A 409 6.24 9.02 -23.71
N ILE A 410 5.71 7.86 -23.38
CA ILE A 410 4.26 7.56 -23.44
C ILE A 410 3.50 8.40 -22.42
N LEU A 411 3.98 8.50 -21.19
CA LEU A 411 3.36 9.29 -20.12
C LEU A 411 3.54 10.80 -20.33
N ASN A 412 4.54 11.19 -21.11
CA ASN A 412 4.98 12.58 -21.29
C ASN A 412 5.28 13.23 -19.92
N VAL A 413 6.11 12.55 -19.11
CA VAL A 413 6.58 13.02 -17.81
C VAL A 413 8.08 12.82 -17.68
N GLN A 414 8.76 13.70 -16.96
CA GLN A 414 10.13 13.50 -16.56
C GLN A 414 10.20 12.41 -15.47
N LEU A 415 11.02 11.36 -15.70
CA LEU A 415 11.24 10.31 -14.71
C LEU A 415 12.51 10.58 -13.90
N GLU A 416 12.43 10.43 -12.61
CA GLU A 416 13.54 10.51 -11.65
C GLU A 416 13.67 9.18 -10.92
N ILE A 417 14.84 8.55 -10.96
CA ILE A 417 15.12 7.34 -10.18
C ILE A 417 15.70 7.80 -8.84
N PRO A 418 15.04 7.53 -7.70
CA PRO A 418 15.58 7.86 -6.39
C PRO A 418 16.94 7.21 -6.17
N SER A 419 17.86 7.91 -5.50
CA SER A 419 19.20 7.41 -5.20
C SER A 419 19.24 6.24 -4.21
N PHE A 420 18.11 5.90 -3.58
CA PHE A 420 17.98 4.81 -2.62
C PHE A 420 17.39 3.58 -3.30
N GLU A 421 18.12 2.47 -3.28
CA GLU A 421 17.80 1.25 -4.03
C GLU A 421 16.57 0.47 -3.56
N ALA A 422 15.96 0.80 -2.43
CA ALA A 422 14.86 0.00 -1.90
C ALA A 422 13.67 0.84 -1.46
N VAL A 423 12.51 0.61 -2.10
CA VAL A 423 11.18 1.12 -1.66
C VAL A 423 10.93 0.77 -0.19
N SER A 424 11.42 -0.37 0.29
CA SER A 424 11.32 -0.78 1.69
C SER A 424 12.10 0.09 2.69
N TYR A 425 13.10 0.87 2.26
CA TYR A 425 13.78 1.83 3.13
C TYR A 425 13.04 3.16 3.23
N THR A 426 12.28 3.51 2.21
CA THR A 426 11.53 4.78 2.18
C THR A 426 10.34 4.78 3.12
N HIS A 427 9.75 3.62 3.39
CA HIS A 427 8.63 3.48 4.33
C HIS A 427 8.99 3.84 5.78
N LEU A 428 10.28 3.77 6.15
CA LEU A 428 10.75 3.91 7.52
C LEU A 428 11.21 5.33 7.88
N THR A 429 11.08 6.31 7.00
CA THR A 429 11.59 7.67 7.23
C THR A 429 10.59 8.62 7.91
N LEU A 430 9.32 8.22 8.08
CA LEU A 430 8.29 9.03 8.73
C LEU A 430 8.67 9.56 10.13
N PRO A 431 9.30 8.79 11.02
CA PRO A 431 9.61 9.25 12.36
C PRO A 431 10.65 10.37 12.44
N THR A 432 11.41 10.59 11.36
CA THR A 432 12.54 11.54 11.37
C THR A 432 12.18 12.95 10.92
N ILE A 433 10.94 13.16 10.43
CA ILE A 433 10.48 14.45 9.90
C ILE A 433 9.55 15.18 10.89
N ALA A 434 9.20 14.55 12.02
CA ALA A 434 8.30 15.08 13.04
C ALA A 434 9.03 15.93 14.09
#